data_d2b18a9e494f713a1adceb5b792b3da5
#
_entry.id   d2b18a9e494f713a1adceb5b792b3da5
#
_cell.length_a   1.000
_cell.length_b   1.000
_cell.length_c   1.000
_cell.angle_alpha   90.00
_cell.angle_beta   90.00
_cell.angle_gamma   90.00
#
_symmetry.space_group_name_H-M   'P 1'
#
loop_
_entity.id
_entity.type
_entity.pdbx_description
1 polymer ?
#
loop_
_entity_poly.entity_id
_entity_poly.type
_entity_poly.pdbx_seq_one_letter_code
_entity_poly.pdbx_strand_id
1 'polypeptide(L)'
;MPTVATYNQSGVKVGEIQLNDAVFGVEVNEAVMHQAVVRQLSNERLGTHATKTRGMVRGGGRKPWKQKGTGRARAGSSRSPIWIGGGTTFGPQPRSYYKAMPRKARRLAVKSALSDKVNNSELYVLEEITLAAPKTKEVLNIINSFNVGDAKVLFITEGCLLYTSPSPRDS
;
A
#
# COMPACT_ATOMS: atom_id res chain seq x y z
N MET A 1 -29.72 12.08 3.92
CA MET A 1 -29.20 11.27 2.80
C MET A 1 -28.48 12.21 1.85
N PRO A 2 -27.18 12.04 1.60
CA PRO A 2 -26.45 12.89 0.67
C PRO A 2 -26.94 12.65 -0.76
N THR A 3 -27.12 13.72 -1.53
CA THR A 3 -27.55 13.70 -2.92
C THR A 3 -26.35 14.10 -3.78
N VAL A 4 -26.06 13.32 -4.82
CA VAL A 4 -24.93 13.58 -5.72
C VAL A 4 -25.46 13.64 -7.17
N ALA A 5 -24.88 14.54 -7.96
CA ALA A 5 -25.22 14.66 -9.37
C ALA A 5 -24.72 13.46 -10.18
N THR A 6 -25.54 13.01 -11.12
CA THR A 6 -25.19 11.97 -12.09
C THR A 6 -24.79 12.61 -13.41
N TYR A 7 -23.73 12.12 -14.02
CA TYR A 7 -23.16 12.68 -15.25
C TYR A 7 -23.10 11.64 -16.37
N ASN A 8 -23.08 12.12 -17.60
CA ASN A 8 -22.70 11.30 -18.75
C ASN A 8 -21.17 11.34 -18.96
N GLN A 9 -20.66 10.58 -19.93
CA GLN A 9 -19.23 10.53 -20.27
C GLN A 9 -18.65 11.88 -20.74
N SER A 10 -19.49 12.79 -21.20
CA SER A 10 -19.08 14.14 -21.66
C SER A 10 -19.04 15.17 -20.53
N GLY A 11 -19.27 14.77 -19.28
CA GLY A 11 -19.28 15.67 -18.13
C GLY A 11 -20.54 16.50 -17.96
N VAL A 12 -21.61 16.22 -18.73
CA VAL A 12 -22.89 16.91 -18.61
C VAL A 12 -23.74 16.25 -17.52
N LYS A 13 -24.31 17.05 -16.64
CA LYS A 13 -25.22 16.59 -15.58
C LYS A 13 -26.53 16.08 -16.22
N VAL A 14 -26.88 14.82 -15.92
CA VAL A 14 -28.10 14.15 -16.42
C VAL A 14 -29.17 14.11 -15.35
N GLY A 15 -28.80 13.89 -14.09
CA GLY A 15 -29.75 13.73 -12.99
C GLY A 15 -29.10 13.85 -11.62
N GLU A 16 -29.80 13.36 -10.62
CA GLU A 16 -29.30 13.27 -9.23
C GLU A 16 -29.68 11.92 -8.63
N ILE A 17 -28.78 11.37 -7.84
CA ILE A 17 -28.97 10.11 -7.12
C ILE A 17 -28.84 10.34 -5.62
N GLN A 18 -29.72 9.71 -4.83
CA GLN A 18 -29.60 9.68 -3.38
C GLN A 18 -28.72 8.52 -2.95
N LEU A 19 -27.69 8.83 -2.20
CA LEU A 19 -26.74 7.85 -1.67
C LEU A 19 -27.22 7.34 -0.30
N ASN A 20 -26.86 6.10 0.02
CA ASN A 20 -27.20 5.47 1.30
C ASN A 20 -26.44 6.16 2.45
N ASP A 21 -27.20 6.71 3.38
CA ASP A 21 -26.70 7.43 4.55
C ASP A 21 -25.79 6.56 5.45
N ALA A 22 -26.10 5.27 5.58
CA ALA A 22 -25.29 4.33 6.36
C ALA A 22 -23.88 4.07 5.79
N VAL A 23 -23.59 4.56 4.57
CA VAL A 23 -22.28 4.41 3.89
C VAL A 23 -21.64 5.75 3.64
N PHE A 24 -22.39 6.72 3.13
CA PHE A 24 -21.88 8.01 2.65
C PHE A 24 -22.21 9.20 3.56
N GLY A 25 -23.03 8.97 4.59
CA GLY A 25 -23.38 9.97 5.60
C GLY A 25 -22.73 9.72 6.97
N VAL A 26 -21.68 8.92 7.03
CA VAL A 26 -20.98 8.59 8.29
C VAL A 26 -20.02 9.73 8.66
N GLU A 27 -19.93 10.03 9.96
CA GLU A 27 -18.95 10.96 10.49
C GLU A 27 -17.52 10.53 10.11
N VAL A 28 -16.74 11.49 9.57
CA VAL A 28 -15.38 11.24 9.09
C VAL A 28 -14.45 11.04 10.28
N ASN A 29 -13.79 9.88 10.34
CA ASN A 29 -12.82 9.55 11.38
C ASN A 29 -11.42 9.37 10.76
N GLU A 30 -10.65 10.45 10.76
CA GLU A 30 -9.30 10.49 10.20
C GLU A 30 -8.34 9.51 10.88
N ALA A 31 -8.45 9.33 12.20
CA ALA A 31 -7.57 8.43 12.95
C ALA A 31 -7.72 6.97 12.48
N VAL A 32 -8.95 6.54 12.23
CA VAL A 32 -9.23 5.18 11.74
C VAL A 32 -8.81 5.01 10.29
N MET A 33 -8.98 6.04 9.45
CA MET A 33 -8.48 6.04 8.06
C MET A 33 -6.95 5.94 8.02
N HIS A 34 -6.25 6.77 8.80
CA HIS A 34 -4.79 6.71 8.92
C HIS A 34 -4.32 5.33 9.40
N GLN A 35 -4.97 4.76 10.41
CA GLN A 35 -4.64 3.43 10.92
C GLN A 35 -4.81 2.34 9.85
N ALA A 36 -5.84 2.44 8.99
CA ALA A 36 -6.07 1.51 7.90
C ALA A 36 -4.96 1.60 6.85
N VAL A 37 -4.51 2.80 6.48
CA VAL A 37 -3.40 3.03 5.54
C VAL A 37 -2.08 2.49 6.12
N VAL A 38 -1.76 2.82 7.36
CA VAL A 38 -0.55 2.31 8.04
C VAL A 38 -0.55 0.78 8.10
N ARG A 39 -1.72 0.18 8.34
CA ARG A 39 -1.87 -1.28 8.30
C ARG A 39 -1.59 -1.83 6.92
N GLN A 40 -2.18 -1.27 5.87
CA GLN A 40 -1.99 -1.72 4.49
C GLN A 40 -0.52 -1.67 4.10
N LEU A 41 0.12 -0.51 4.24
CA LEU A 41 1.54 -0.32 3.93
C LEU A 41 2.46 -1.27 4.73
N SER A 42 2.10 -1.55 6.00
CA SER A 42 2.84 -2.50 6.81
C SER A 42 2.69 -3.93 6.30
N ASN A 43 1.50 -4.33 5.85
CA ASN A 43 1.22 -5.69 5.38
C ASN A 43 1.80 -5.97 3.98
N GLU A 44 2.07 -4.95 3.19
CA GLU A 44 2.74 -5.07 1.88
C GLU A 44 4.25 -5.35 2.01
N ARG A 45 4.84 -5.08 3.19
CA ARG A 45 6.27 -5.31 3.42
C ARG A 45 6.56 -6.79 3.58
N LEU A 46 7.36 -7.36 2.69
CA LEU A 46 7.78 -8.77 2.73
C LEU A 46 8.72 -9.11 3.89
N GLY A 47 9.52 -8.16 4.34
CA GLY A 47 10.41 -8.34 5.49
C GLY A 47 11.56 -9.34 5.26
N THR A 48 12.01 -9.51 4.03
CA THR A 48 13.04 -10.48 3.63
C THR A 48 14.48 -10.04 3.90
N HIS A 49 14.69 -8.89 4.54
CA HIS A 49 16.01 -8.40 4.91
C HIS A 49 16.67 -9.32 5.93
N ALA A 50 17.95 -9.62 5.74
CA ALA A 50 18.73 -10.44 6.65
C ALA A 50 20.18 -10.00 6.69
N THR A 51 20.79 -10.10 7.86
CA THR A 51 22.23 -9.97 8.06
C THR A 51 22.80 -11.21 8.70
N LYS A 52 24.04 -11.53 8.33
CA LYS A 52 24.73 -12.67 8.91
C LYS A 52 25.26 -12.33 10.28
N THR A 53 24.84 -13.06 11.31
CA THR A 53 25.43 -13.00 12.64
C THR A 53 26.82 -13.66 12.63
N ARG A 54 27.59 -13.47 13.69
CA ARG A 54 28.92 -14.06 13.86
C ARG A 54 28.92 -15.58 13.63
N GLY A 55 27.85 -16.28 14.00
CA GLY A 55 27.74 -17.73 13.80
C GLY A 55 27.54 -18.12 12.33
N MET A 56 26.87 -17.28 11.54
CA MET A 56 26.52 -17.54 10.13
C MET A 56 27.63 -17.18 9.16
N VAL A 57 28.60 -16.35 9.56
CA VAL A 57 29.74 -15.99 8.71
C VAL A 57 30.67 -17.18 8.58
N ARG A 58 31.12 -17.49 7.36
CA ARG A 58 32.08 -18.60 7.08
C ARG A 58 33.44 -18.29 7.67
N GLY A 59 34.14 -19.30 8.19
CA GLY A 59 35.53 -19.22 8.69
C GLY A 59 35.61 -18.97 10.20
N GLY A 60 36.76 -18.55 10.68
CA GLY A 60 36.99 -18.07 12.06
C GLY A 60 36.82 -19.08 13.19
N GLY A 61 36.84 -20.37 12.92
CA GLY A 61 36.74 -21.41 13.94
C GLY A 61 37.98 -21.51 14.87
N ARG A 62 39.14 -21.12 14.35
CA ARG A 62 40.41 -21.11 15.10
C ARG A 62 40.63 -19.71 15.73
N LYS A 63 41.15 -19.72 17.00
CA LYS A 63 41.59 -18.49 17.64
C LYS A 63 42.76 -17.88 16.85
N PRO A 64 42.72 -16.58 16.46
CA PRO A 64 43.74 -15.95 15.59
C PRO A 64 45.15 -16.01 16.18
N TRP A 65 45.32 -15.81 17.49
CA TRP A 65 46.58 -15.86 18.22
C TRP A 65 46.38 -16.23 19.70
N LYS A 66 47.50 -16.51 20.39
CA LYS A 66 47.52 -16.86 21.81
C LYS A 66 46.97 -15.72 22.67
N GLN A 67 46.41 -16.06 23.84
CA GLN A 67 45.78 -15.12 24.75
C GLN A 67 46.71 -14.04 25.28
N LYS A 68 48.01 -14.39 25.48
CA LYS A 68 49.08 -13.53 26.01
C LYS A 68 50.36 -13.72 25.21
N GLY A 69 51.32 -12.78 25.32
CA GLY A 69 52.65 -12.91 24.71
C GLY A 69 52.75 -12.51 23.23
N THR A 70 51.72 -11.82 22.65
CA THR A 70 51.74 -11.39 21.24
C THR A 70 51.82 -9.88 21.05
N GLY A 71 51.75 -9.08 22.13
CA GLY A 71 51.67 -7.61 22.03
C GLY A 71 50.41 -7.07 21.33
N ARG A 72 49.50 -7.94 20.87
CA ARG A 72 48.28 -7.59 20.15
C ARG A 72 47.06 -7.62 21.08
N ALA A 73 46.00 -6.89 20.69
CA ALA A 73 44.71 -6.99 21.38
C ALA A 73 44.18 -8.44 21.36
N ARG A 74 43.56 -8.88 22.42
CA ARG A 74 42.98 -10.22 22.53
C ARG A 74 41.87 -10.43 21.52
N ALA A 75 41.91 -11.51 20.74
CA ALA A 75 40.92 -11.88 19.77
C ALA A 75 40.52 -13.35 19.91
N GLY A 76 39.23 -13.61 19.97
CA GLY A 76 38.65 -14.95 20.04
C GLY A 76 38.31 -15.55 18.68
N SER A 77 37.92 -14.71 17.74
CA SER A 77 37.53 -15.12 16.37
C SER A 77 37.66 -13.97 15.42
N SER A 78 38.09 -14.25 14.20
CA SER A 78 38.09 -13.28 13.06
C SER A 78 36.70 -12.94 12.56
N ARG A 79 35.65 -13.68 12.95
CA ARG A 79 34.25 -13.40 12.63
C ARG A 79 33.57 -12.42 13.58
N SER A 80 34.29 -11.91 14.59
CA SER A 80 33.74 -10.93 15.53
C SER A 80 33.29 -9.67 14.77
N PRO A 81 32.23 -8.98 15.22
CA PRO A 81 31.71 -7.76 14.58
C PRO A 81 32.73 -6.62 14.48
N ILE A 82 33.77 -6.63 15.29
CA ILE A 82 34.88 -5.65 15.27
C ILE A 82 35.86 -5.87 14.12
N TRP A 83 35.77 -7.00 13.41
CA TRP A 83 36.62 -7.33 12.29
C TRP A 83 35.94 -7.02 10.97
N ILE A 84 36.72 -6.52 9.98
CA ILE A 84 36.26 -6.37 8.62
C ILE A 84 35.88 -7.76 8.06
N GLY A 85 34.66 -7.89 7.54
CA GLY A 85 34.10 -9.17 7.10
C GLY A 85 33.55 -10.05 8.22
N GLY A 86 33.53 -9.57 9.47
CA GLY A 86 32.86 -10.25 10.58
C GLY A 86 31.34 -10.17 10.52
N GLY A 87 30.67 -10.79 11.51
CA GLY A 87 29.22 -10.77 11.61
C GLY A 87 28.67 -9.42 12.07
N THR A 88 27.39 -9.18 11.81
CA THR A 88 26.67 -7.99 12.27
C THR A 88 25.99 -8.29 13.59
N THR A 89 26.17 -7.41 14.60
CA THR A 89 25.48 -7.50 15.88
C THR A 89 24.15 -6.75 15.78
N PHE A 90 23.05 -7.39 16.23
CA PHE A 90 21.68 -6.81 16.18
C PHE A 90 21.26 -6.27 14.82
N GLY A 91 21.78 -6.83 13.75
CA GLY A 91 21.35 -6.47 12.40
C GLY A 91 19.93 -6.94 12.09
N PRO A 92 19.32 -6.44 11.00
CA PRO A 92 17.98 -6.82 10.63
C PRO A 92 17.89 -8.32 10.33
N GLN A 93 16.82 -8.94 10.81
CA GLN A 93 16.47 -10.33 10.55
C GLN A 93 15.11 -10.42 9.87
N PRO A 94 14.83 -11.47 9.08
CA PRO A 94 13.53 -11.65 8.46
C PRO A 94 12.42 -11.65 9.50
N ARG A 95 11.40 -10.84 9.26
CA ARG A 95 10.23 -10.77 10.15
C ARG A 95 8.97 -10.44 9.39
N SER A 96 7.82 -10.83 9.91
CA SER A 96 6.53 -10.38 9.42
C SER A 96 6.24 -8.96 9.94
N TYR A 97 5.74 -8.11 9.05
CA TYR A 97 5.22 -6.78 9.36
C TYR A 97 3.69 -6.75 9.43
N TYR A 98 3.06 -7.93 9.44
CA TYR A 98 1.62 -8.05 9.49
C TYR A 98 1.04 -7.35 10.72
N LYS A 99 0.03 -6.49 10.47
CA LYS A 99 -0.78 -5.83 11.49
C LYS A 99 -2.24 -6.25 11.32
N ALA A 100 -2.83 -6.78 12.37
CA ALA A 100 -4.25 -7.06 12.42
C ALA A 100 -5.07 -5.77 12.60
N MET A 101 -6.31 -5.75 12.07
CA MET A 101 -7.29 -4.69 12.30
C MET A 101 -8.69 -5.30 12.29
N PRO A 102 -9.55 -5.00 13.27
CA PRO A 102 -10.91 -5.51 13.34
C PRO A 102 -11.72 -5.19 12.07
N ARG A 103 -12.59 -6.11 11.65
CA ARG A 103 -13.43 -5.91 10.44
C ARG A 103 -14.30 -4.65 10.53
N LYS A 104 -14.86 -4.37 11.70
CA LYS A 104 -15.69 -3.17 11.94
C LYS A 104 -14.89 -1.88 11.70
N ALA A 105 -13.66 -1.80 12.23
CA ALA A 105 -12.77 -0.65 12.05
C ALA A 105 -12.38 -0.46 10.57
N ARG A 106 -12.07 -1.56 9.84
CA ARG A 106 -11.77 -1.47 8.39
C ARG A 106 -12.96 -0.95 7.59
N ARG A 107 -14.17 -1.43 7.89
CA ARG A 107 -15.40 -0.96 7.25
C ARG A 107 -15.66 0.52 7.57
N LEU A 108 -15.43 0.92 8.81
CA LEU A 108 -15.58 2.32 9.22
C LEU A 108 -14.59 3.22 8.48
N ALA A 109 -13.32 2.80 8.32
CA ALA A 109 -12.33 3.55 7.55
C ALA A 109 -12.77 3.80 6.10
N VAL A 110 -13.29 2.77 5.42
CA VAL A 110 -13.78 2.90 4.04
C VAL A 110 -15.00 3.82 3.97
N LYS A 111 -15.97 3.66 4.88
CA LYS A 111 -17.15 4.52 4.94
C LYS A 111 -16.77 5.98 5.20
N SER A 112 -15.87 6.23 6.15
CA SER A 112 -15.34 7.57 6.44
C SER A 112 -14.67 8.21 5.22
N ALA A 113 -13.86 7.43 4.48
CA ALA A 113 -13.23 7.93 3.26
C ALA A 113 -14.24 8.26 2.15
N LEU A 114 -15.28 7.44 1.98
CA LEU A 114 -16.35 7.70 1.00
C LEU A 114 -17.19 8.92 1.40
N SER A 115 -17.53 9.06 2.70
CA SER A 115 -18.25 10.23 3.22
C SER A 115 -17.42 11.52 3.04
N ASP A 116 -16.12 11.47 3.28
CA ASP A 116 -15.21 12.60 3.05
C ASP A 116 -15.20 13.04 1.58
N LYS A 117 -15.15 12.09 0.64
CA LYS A 117 -15.21 12.39 -0.81
C LYS A 117 -16.53 13.03 -1.23
N VAL A 118 -17.64 12.62 -0.62
CA VAL A 118 -18.95 13.25 -0.87
C VAL A 118 -18.97 14.69 -0.32
N ASN A 119 -18.49 14.88 0.92
CA ASN A 119 -18.45 16.19 1.57
C ASN A 119 -17.59 17.20 0.80
N ASN A 120 -16.48 16.74 0.23
CA ASN A 120 -15.56 17.56 -0.57
C ASN A 120 -15.98 17.69 -2.04
N SER A 121 -17.12 17.11 -2.45
CA SER A 121 -17.58 17.10 -3.85
C SER A 121 -16.60 16.45 -4.83
N GLU A 122 -15.83 15.46 -4.35
CA GLU A 122 -14.84 14.71 -5.14
C GLU A 122 -15.37 13.35 -5.63
N LEU A 123 -16.65 13.08 -5.44
CA LEU A 123 -17.33 11.89 -5.94
C LEU A 123 -18.19 12.24 -7.15
N TYR A 124 -17.88 11.64 -8.29
CA TYR A 124 -18.65 11.74 -9.53
C TYR A 124 -19.35 10.42 -9.81
N VAL A 125 -20.64 10.47 -10.09
CA VAL A 125 -21.42 9.29 -10.48
C VAL A 125 -21.67 9.36 -11.98
N LEU A 126 -21.22 8.34 -12.70
CA LEU A 126 -21.44 8.17 -14.13
C LEU A 126 -22.60 7.21 -14.36
N GLU A 127 -23.49 7.52 -15.26
CA GLU A 127 -24.64 6.68 -15.60
C GLU A 127 -24.17 5.41 -16.31
N GLU A 128 -23.28 5.55 -17.28
CA GLU A 128 -22.73 4.44 -18.04
C GLU A 128 -21.31 4.78 -18.53
N ILE A 129 -20.47 3.76 -18.62
CA ILE A 129 -19.14 3.87 -19.25
C ILE A 129 -19.09 2.87 -20.41
N THR A 130 -19.20 3.38 -21.63
CA THR A 130 -19.06 2.61 -22.87
C THR A 130 -17.80 3.04 -23.59
N LEU A 131 -16.88 2.09 -23.80
CA LEU A 131 -15.63 2.31 -24.53
C LEU A 131 -15.69 1.54 -25.85
N ALA A 132 -15.45 2.22 -26.96
CA ALA A 132 -15.41 1.60 -28.28
C ALA A 132 -14.25 0.63 -28.44
N ALA A 133 -13.12 0.92 -27.74
CA ALA A 133 -11.95 0.07 -27.68
C ALA A 133 -11.25 0.24 -26.31
N PRO A 134 -10.50 -0.75 -25.81
CA PRO A 134 -9.78 -0.67 -24.54
C PRO A 134 -8.52 0.20 -24.69
N LYS A 135 -8.71 1.48 -24.94
CA LYS A 135 -7.62 2.47 -25.11
C LYS A 135 -7.59 3.45 -23.94
N THR A 136 -6.43 3.65 -23.38
CA THR A 136 -6.19 4.64 -22.30
C THR A 136 -6.56 6.07 -22.73
N LYS A 137 -6.43 6.41 -24.01
CA LYS A 137 -6.79 7.72 -24.54
C LYS A 137 -8.28 8.03 -24.36
N GLU A 138 -9.17 7.06 -24.53
CA GLU A 138 -10.61 7.24 -24.32
C GLU A 138 -10.94 7.54 -22.86
N VAL A 139 -10.28 6.82 -21.94
CA VAL A 139 -10.42 7.07 -20.49
C VAL A 139 -9.88 8.46 -20.11
N LEU A 140 -8.75 8.89 -20.69
CA LEU A 140 -8.20 10.23 -20.47
C LEU A 140 -9.14 11.32 -20.97
N ASN A 141 -9.82 11.11 -22.08
CA ASN A 141 -10.83 12.06 -22.58
C ASN A 141 -11.99 12.22 -21.58
N ILE A 142 -12.47 11.11 -20.98
CA ILE A 142 -13.48 11.16 -19.92
C ILE A 142 -12.96 11.96 -18.71
N ILE A 143 -11.75 11.69 -18.23
CA ILE A 143 -11.16 12.43 -17.10
C ILE A 143 -11.04 13.92 -17.39
N ASN A 144 -10.61 14.28 -18.60
CA ASN A 144 -10.46 15.67 -19.01
C ASN A 144 -11.82 16.39 -19.10
N SER A 145 -12.92 15.71 -19.46
CA SER A 145 -14.26 16.33 -19.49
C SER A 145 -14.77 16.75 -18.10
N PHE A 146 -14.20 16.17 -17.03
CA PHE A 146 -14.47 16.55 -15.63
C PHE A 146 -13.47 17.57 -15.07
N ASN A 147 -12.49 18.04 -15.85
CA ASN A 147 -11.42 18.94 -15.41
C ASN A 147 -10.57 18.41 -14.23
N VAL A 148 -10.43 17.10 -14.12
CA VAL A 148 -9.66 16.42 -13.06
C VAL A 148 -8.38 15.77 -13.60
N GLY A 149 -7.85 16.24 -14.73
CA GLY A 149 -6.71 15.66 -15.42
C GLY A 149 -5.42 15.56 -14.60
N ASP A 150 -5.21 16.47 -13.67
CA ASP A 150 -4.03 16.49 -12.79
C ASP A 150 -4.23 15.71 -11.47
N ALA A 151 -5.45 15.23 -11.20
CA ALA A 151 -5.77 14.51 -9.98
C ALA A 151 -5.60 12.99 -10.16
N LYS A 152 -5.41 12.29 -9.03
CA LYS A 152 -5.46 10.82 -9.01
C LYS A 152 -6.92 10.38 -9.01
N VAL A 153 -7.33 9.66 -10.04
CA VAL A 153 -8.71 9.19 -10.23
C VAL A 153 -8.80 7.70 -9.99
N LEU A 154 -9.83 7.27 -9.26
CA LEU A 154 -10.18 5.87 -9.05
C LEU A 154 -11.55 5.61 -9.69
N PHE A 155 -11.61 4.70 -10.65
CA PHE A 155 -12.87 4.20 -11.21
C PHE A 155 -13.37 3.00 -10.40
N ILE A 156 -14.63 3.04 -10.00
CA ILE A 156 -15.31 1.94 -9.31
C ILE A 156 -16.46 1.49 -10.22
N THR A 157 -16.45 0.23 -10.63
CA THR A 157 -17.43 -0.33 -11.55
C THR A 157 -18.09 -1.55 -10.95
N GLU A 158 -19.35 -1.80 -11.30
CA GLU A 158 -20.06 -3.03 -10.97
C GLU A 158 -19.67 -4.12 -11.97
N GLY A 159 -18.83 -5.03 -11.54
CA GLY A 159 -18.32 -6.11 -12.39
C GLY A 159 -17.03 -5.78 -13.14
N CYS A 160 -16.53 -6.76 -13.88
CA CYS A 160 -15.31 -6.62 -14.67
C CYS A 160 -15.62 -5.87 -15.98
N LEU A 161 -15.18 -4.64 -16.11
CA LEU A 161 -15.11 -3.98 -17.39
C LEU A 161 -14.05 -4.66 -18.26
N LEU A 162 -14.51 -5.57 -19.10
CA LEU A 162 -13.86 -6.12 -20.30
C LEU A 162 -12.46 -6.72 -20.19
N TYR A 163 -11.67 -6.55 -19.14
CA TYR A 163 -10.33 -7.11 -19.18
C TYR A 163 -9.67 -7.28 -17.80
N THR A 164 -9.78 -8.46 -17.25
CA THR A 164 -8.69 -9.03 -16.46
C THR A 164 -7.96 -10.06 -17.31
N SER A 165 -7.07 -9.63 -18.20
CA SER A 165 -6.06 -10.55 -18.70
C SER A 165 -5.13 -10.87 -17.53
N PRO A 166 -4.93 -12.14 -17.21
CA PRO A 166 -3.89 -12.50 -16.25
C PRO A 166 -2.57 -11.93 -16.78
N SER A 167 -1.83 -11.28 -15.89
CA SER A 167 -0.48 -10.82 -16.22
C SER A 167 0.33 -12.00 -16.75
N PRO A 168 1.20 -11.84 -17.76
CA PRO A 168 2.11 -12.89 -18.22
C PRO A 168 3.00 -13.49 -17.12
N ARG A 169 2.95 -12.90 -15.90
CA ARG A 169 3.64 -13.45 -14.71
C ARG A 169 2.78 -14.40 -13.88
N ASP A 170 1.49 -14.51 -14.18
CA ASP A 170 0.54 -15.34 -13.43
C ASP A 170 0.24 -16.67 -14.18
N SER A 171 0.96 -16.94 -15.26
CA SER A 171 0.93 -18.18 -16.05
C SER A 171 2.19 -19.02 -15.83
#